data_c2bbf2efa372df2121a0cc43b436afec
#
_entry.id   c2bbf2efa372df2121a0cc43b436afec
#
_cell.length_a   1.000
_cell.length_b   1.000
_cell.length_c   1.000
_cell.angle_alpha   90.00
_cell.angle_beta   90.00
_cell.angle_gamma   90.00
#
_symmetry.space_group_name_H-M   'P 1'
#
loop_
_entity.id
_entity.type
_entity.pdbx_description
1 polymer ?
#
loop_
_entity_poly.entity_id
_entity_poly.type
_entity_poly.pdbx_seq_one_letter_code
_entity_poly.pdbx_strand_id
1 'polypeptide(L)' 'MDETLFLNVLKTTVENHGCSIVDVDLENHIINLDGPDEAVTACALAISKLMGD' A
#
# COMPACT_ATOMS: atom_id res chain seq x y z
N MET A 1 3.20 -12.40 10.82
CA MET A 1 2.13 -11.38 10.79
C MET A 1 0.91 -11.97 10.09
N ASP A 2 -0.26 -11.69 10.62
CA ASP A 2 -1.52 -12.11 10.00
C ASP A 2 -1.72 -11.33 8.70
N GLU A 3 -2.04 -12.05 7.63
CA GLU A 3 -2.26 -11.46 6.32
C GLU A 3 -3.38 -10.41 6.36
N THR A 4 -4.46 -10.71 7.09
CA THR A 4 -5.57 -9.78 7.24
C THR A 4 -5.13 -8.49 7.92
N LEU A 5 -4.31 -8.60 8.96
CA LEU A 5 -3.78 -7.44 9.67
C LEU A 5 -2.90 -6.61 8.74
N PHE A 6 -2.05 -7.25 7.97
CA PHE A 6 -1.19 -6.58 7.01
C PHE A 6 -2.02 -5.79 5.98
N LEU A 7 -3.05 -6.42 5.44
CA LEU A 7 -3.92 -5.75 4.47
C LEU A 7 -4.65 -4.55 5.07
N ASN A 8 -5.06 -4.64 6.32
CA ASN A 8 -5.71 -3.51 6.99
C ASN A 8 -4.74 -2.35 7.19
N VAL A 9 -3.52 -2.63 7.59
CA VAL A 9 -2.49 -1.61 7.75
C VAL A 9 -2.18 -0.96 6.40
N LEU A 10 -2.06 -1.78 5.37
CA LEU A 10 -1.79 -1.32 4.02
C LEU A 10 -2.88 -0.38 3.52
N LYS A 11 -4.13 -0.79 3.69
CA LYS A 11 -5.28 0.01 3.29
C LYS A 11 -5.31 1.35 4.02
N THR A 12 -5.11 1.33 5.33
CA THR A 12 -5.08 2.55 6.13
C THR A 12 -3.97 3.49 5.66
N THR A 13 -2.79 2.95 5.41
CA THR A 13 -1.65 3.74 4.94
C THR A 13 -1.97 4.40 3.61
N VAL A 14 -2.54 3.65 2.68
CA VAL A 14 -2.90 4.16 1.36
C VAL A 14 -3.94 5.27 1.47
N GLU A 15 -4.97 5.06 2.27
CA GLU A 15 -6.03 6.07 2.45
C GLU A 15 -5.48 7.35 3.08
N ASN A 16 -4.58 7.21 4.05
CA ASN A 16 -3.96 8.37 4.71
C ASN A 16 -3.14 9.23 3.75
N HIS A 17 -2.68 8.67 2.66
CA HIS A 17 -1.92 9.38 1.65
C HIS A 17 -2.79 9.90 0.50
N GLY A 18 -4.10 9.68 0.57
CA GLY A 18 -5.01 10.15 -0.46
C GLY A 18 -5.10 9.26 -1.68
N CYS A 19 -4.70 8.02 -1.54
CA CYS A 19 -4.76 7.04 -2.63
C CYS A 19 -5.87 6.02 -2.38
N SER A 20 -6.11 5.19 -3.38
CA SER A 20 -7.01 4.05 -3.28
C SER A 20 -6.29 2.80 -3.78
N ILE A 21 -6.59 1.67 -3.18
CA ILE A 21 -6.06 0.40 -3.65
C ILE A 21 -6.95 -0.11 -4.77
N VAL A 22 -6.35 -0.35 -5.94
CA VAL A 22 -7.05 -0.91 -7.09
C VAL A 22 -6.96 -2.42 -7.07
N ASP A 23 -5.77 -2.94 -6.79
CA ASP A 23 -5.53 -4.38 -6.80
C ASP A 23 -4.33 -4.72 -5.94
N VAL A 24 -4.35 -5.89 -5.33
CA VAL A 24 -3.25 -6.38 -4.51
C VAL A 24 -2.99 -7.83 -4.88
N ASP A 25 -1.74 -8.15 -5.22
CA ASP A 25 -1.30 -9.51 -5.47
C ASP A 25 -0.09 -9.80 -4.57
N LEU A 26 -0.35 -10.43 -3.44
CA LEU A 26 0.70 -10.71 -2.46
C LEU A 26 1.67 -11.80 -2.94
N GLU A 27 1.22 -12.70 -3.80
CA GLU A 27 2.08 -13.75 -4.34
C GLU A 27 3.21 -13.17 -5.18
N ASN A 28 2.90 -12.14 -5.95
CA ASN A 28 3.86 -11.51 -6.84
C ASN A 28 4.38 -10.18 -6.29
N HIS A 29 3.98 -9.81 -5.08
CA HIS A 29 4.37 -8.55 -4.44
C HIS A 29 3.99 -7.34 -5.28
N ILE A 30 2.81 -7.39 -5.89
CA ILE A 30 2.30 -6.30 -6.73
C ILE A 30 1.16 -5.61 -6.02
N ILE A 31 1.25 -4.30 -5.91
CA ILE A 31 0.20 -3.48 -5.33
C ILE A 31 -0.07 -2.35 -6.30
N ASN A 32 -1.30 -2.28 -6.81
CA ASN A 32 -1.71 -1.22 -7.72
C ASN A 32 -2.50 -0.17 -6.97
N LEU A 33 -2.07 1.07 -7.08
CA LEU A 33 -2.68 2.21 -6.41
C LEU A 33 -3.21 3.19 -7.44
N ASP A 34 -4.26 3.92 -7.06
CA ASP A 34 -4.83 4.97 -7.88
C ASP A 34 -4.81 6.28 -7.10
N GLY A 35 -4.40 7.36 -7.75
CA GLY A 35 -4.34 8.67 -7.14
C GLY A 35 -3.35 9.57 -7.84
N PRO A 36 -3.15 10.79 -7.31
CA PRO A 36 -2.13 11.70 -7.86
C PRO A 36 -0.73 11.09 -7.74
N ASP A 37 0.13 11.40 -8.70
CA ASP A 37 1.49 10.85 -8.73
C ASP A 37 2.24 11.05 -7.42
N GLU A 38 2.12 12.23 -6.83
CA GLU A 38 2.77 12.53 -5.55
C GLU A 38 2.28 11.62 -4.44
N ALA A 39 0.96 11.42 -4.38
CA ALA A 39 0.35 10.57 -3.36
C ALA A 39 0.75 9.10 -3.58
N VAL A 40 0.75 8.65 -4.81
CA VAL A 40 1.14 7.27 -5.14
C VAL A 40 2.61 7.02 -4.76
N THR A 41 3.48 7.98 -5.05
CA THR A 41 4.89 7.88 -4.70
C THR A 41 5.07 7.81 -3.18
N ALA A 42 4.38 8.66 -2.45
CA ALA A 42 4.44 8.66 -0.98
C ALA A 42 3.93 7.35 -0.41
N CYS A 43 2.83 6.82 -0.97
CA CYS A 43 2.29 5.52 -0.56
C CYS A 43 3.30 4.40 -0.80
N ALA A 44 3.93 4.40 -1.97
CA ALA A 44 4.91 3.37 -2.31
C ALA A 44 6.06 3.36 -1.32
N LEU A 45 6.55 4.52 -0.94
CA LEU A 45 7.62 4.63 0.06
C LEU A 45 7.17 4.13 1.43
N ALA A 46 5.97 4.49 1.85
CA ALA A 46 5.42 4.05 3.13
C ALA A 46 5.24 2.53 3.15
N ILE A 47 4.74 1.97 2.06
CA ILE A 47 4.55 0.52 1.94
C ILE A 47 5.89 -0.21 1.98
N SER A 48 6.89 0.34 1.31
CA SER A 48 8.24 -0.23 1.33
C SER A 48 8.78 -0.33 2.75
N LYS A 49 8.55 0.68 3.56
CA LYS A 49 8.97 0.67 4.96
C LYS A 49 8.22 -0.38 5.78
N LEU A 50 6.94 -0.58 5.48
CA LEU A 50 6.16 -1.62 6.16
C LEU A 50 6.68 -3.02 5.84
N MET A 51 7.26 -3.19 4.66
CA MET A 51 7.74 -4.49 4.21
C MET A 51 9.14 -4.84 4.70
N GLY A 52 9.71 -4.02 5.56
CA GLY A 52 10.90 -4.46 6.23
C GLY A 52 12.17 -3.65 6.02
N ASP A 53 12.01 -2.46 5.60
CA ASP A 53 13.19 -1.57 5.56
C ASP A 53 13.09 -0.51 6.65
#